data_1aa074871b53f9d6b6dd0ca51ec5088b
#
_entry.id   1aa074871b53f9d6b6dd0ca51ec5088b
#
_cell.length_a   1.000
_cell.length_b   1.000
_cell.length_c   1.000
_cell.angle_alpha   90.00
_cell.angle_beta   90.00
_cell.angle_gamma   90.00
#
_symmetry.space_group_name_H-M   'P 1'
#
loop_
_entity.id
_entity.type
_entity.pdbx_description
1 polymer ?
#
loop_
_entity_poly.entity_id
_entity_poly.type
_entity_poly.pdbx_seq_one_letter_code
_entity_poly.pdbx_strand_id
1 'polypeptide(L)'
;MHQRGGQCMNAKIEKIIKNVLDGNAILFLGSGFSVGAKNLNNTAFPMASSLCEILIKEGDIDIDEEDSKDLEDLSYISDRFLEQNTARDLIGILKKNYHCSSVGEEHKIIASIKWKKIYTTNYDDVMEVASSIQRILREPVTASAQISEVYNQKNAVIHLNGYVGSLTENNINSTFKLTHQSYLKRTIPGSDWAVALHNDIMTAKSVIFIGYSLGYDLELQQIFSEDPLLKDKCIFVTFNPSKRVRSTMQKFGEVFDKGLLEFSKCIQEIEKTMI
;
A
#
# COMPACT_ATOMS: atom_id res chain seq x y z
N MET A 1 11.82 27.30 31.03
CA MET A 1 11.39 25.92 31.32
C MET A 1 10.45 25.47 30.22
N HIS A 2 10.97 24.85 29.17
CA HIS A 2 10.19 24.20 28.10
C HIS A 2 10.81 22.84 27.83
N GLN A 3 10.45 21.86 28.67
CA GLN A 3 10.68 20.44 28.41
C GLN A 3 9.30 19.83 28.13
N ARG A 4 8.83 19.88 26.90
CA ARG A 4 7.72 19.07 26.37
C ARG A 4 7.94 18.77 24.89
N GLY A 5 8.95 18.00 24.56
CA GLY A 5 9.23 17.61 23.18
C GLY A 5 10.13 16.37 23.08
N GLY A 6 10.15 15.49 24.07
CA GLY A 6 11.18 14.48 24.11
C GLY A 6 10.76 13.07 24.48
N GLN A 7 9.55 12.59 24.15
CA GLN A 7 9.13 11.25 24.57
C GLN A 7 8.50 10.40 23.46
N CYS A 8 8.73 10.73 22.18
CA CYS A 8 8.05 10.03 21.08
C CYS A 8 8.89 9.00 20.32
N MET A 9 10.22 9.00 20.42
CA MET A 9 11.03 8.13 19.56
C MET A 9 12.18 7.47 20.30
N ASN A 10 12.40 6.17 20.02
CA ASN A 10 13.66 5.54 20.38
C ASN A 10 14.73 5.93 19.34
N ALA A 11 16.01 5.83 19.71
CA ALA A 11 17.14 6.20 18.85
C ALA A 11 17.15 5.46 17.51
N LYS A 12 16.56 4.27 17.44
CA LYS A 12 16.45 3.47 16.21
C LYS A 12 15.46 4.07 15.22
N ILE A 13 14.29 4.51 15.68
CA ILE A 13 13.29 5.18 14.85
C ILE A 13 13.85 6.51 14.32
N GLU A 14 14.53 7.29 15.18
CA GLU A 14 15.19 8.53 14.75
C GLU A 14 16.22 8.30 13.65
N LYS A 15 17.07 7.27 13.78
CA LYS A 15 18.04 6.87 12.74
C LYS A 15 17.34 6.50 11.43
N ILE A 16 16.23 5.75 11.51
CA ILE A 16 15.43 5.36 10.34
C ILE A 16 14.89 6.61 9.65
N ILE A 17 14.31 7.55 10.39
CA ILE A 17 13.77 8.80 9.82
C ILE A 17 14.88 9.66 9.18
N LYS A 18 16.06 9.72 9.76
CA LYS A 18 17.21 10.40 9.12
C LYS A 18 17.57 9.78 7.77
N ASN A 19 17.57 8.44 7.66
CA ASN A 19 17.78 7.76 6.38
C ASN A 19 16.66 8.06 5.36
N VAL A 20 15.41 8.26 5.83
CA VAL A 20 14.28 8.70 4.99
C VAL A 20 14.57 10.08 4.41
N LEU A 21 14.93 11.05 5.24
CA LEU A 21 15.23 12.43 4.82
C LEU A 21 16.44 12.51 3.89
N ASP A 22 17.42 11.63 4.06
CA ASP A 22 18.58 11.50 3.16
C ASP A 22 18.23 10.86 1.79
N GLY A 23 16.98 10.44 1.54
CA GLY A 23 16.56 9.81 0.30
C GLY A 23 17.07 8.36 0.11
N ASN A 24 17.44 7.69 1.20
CA ASN A 24 18.00 6.33 1.21
C ASN A 24 17.02 5.27 1.70
N ALA A 25 15.72 5.59 1.73
CA ALA A 25 14.68 4.70 2.20
C ALA A 25 13.73 4.26 1.09
N ILE A 26 13.21 3.04 1.21
CA ILE A 26 12.09 2.52 0.43
C ILE A 26 10.81 2.75 1.22
N LEU A 27 9.76 3.15 0.52
CA LEU A 27 8.41 3.22 1.02
C LEU A 27 7.60 2.05 0.51
N PHE A 28 6.91 1.35 1.41
CA PHE A 28 5.97 0.29 1.09
C PHE A 28 4.59 0.65 1.66
N LEU A 29 3.59 0.79 0.79
CA LEU A 29 2.25 1.23 1.15
C LEU A 29 1.25 0.06 1.13
N GLY A 30 0.42 -0.01 2.15
CA GLY A 30 -0.77 -0.85 2.22
C GLY A 30 -2.02 -0.02 2.43
N SER A 31 -3.18 -0.68 2.55
CA SER A 31 -4.51 -0.04 2.63
C SER A 31 -4.64 1.00 3.75
N GLY A 32 -3.91 0.84 4.84
CA GLY A 32 -3.90 1.82 5.92
C GLY A 32 -3.25 3.17 5.56
N PHE A 33 -2.49 3.25 4.46
CA PHE A 33 -2.02 4.54 3.96
C PHE A 33 -3.17 5.41 3.45
N SER A 34 -4.20 4.81 2.87
CA SER A 34 -5.34 5.53 2.28
C SER A 34 -6.38 5.96 3.34
N VAL A 35 -6.19 5.58 4.61
CA VAL A 35 -7.04 6.03 5.72
C VAL A 35 -6.92 7.54 5.89
N GLY A 36 -8.06 8.25 5.92
CA GLY A 36 -8.12 9.71 6.00
C GLY A 36 -8.22 10.40 4.64
N ALA A 37 -7.86 9.73 3.54
CA ALA A 37 -8.17 10.20 2.18
C ALA A 37 -9.62 9.86 1.79
N LYS A 38 -10.12 10.48 0.72
CA LYS A 38 -11.47 10.31 0.19
C LYS A 38 -11.43 9.85 -1.26
N ASN A 39 -12.34 8.94 -1.62
CA ASN A 39 -12.56 8.51 -3.00
C ASN A 39 -13.50 9.48 -3.77
N LEU A 40 -13.83 9.16 -5.03
CA LEU A 40 -14.71 10.00 -5.85
C LEU A 40 -16.14 10.13 -5.30
N ASN A 41 -16.59 9.19 -4.48
CA ASN A 41 -17.86 9.28 -3.78
C ASN A 41 -17.79 10.17 -2.52
N ASN A 42 -16.64 10.81 -2.25
CA ASN A 42 -16.35 11.56 -1.03
C ASN A 42 -16.48 10.73 0.26
N THR A 43 -16.25 9.42 0.16
CA THR A 43 -16.24 8.46 1.27
C THR A 43 -14.82 7.92 1.50
N ALA A 44 -14.64 7.14 2.57
CA ALA A 44 -13.40 6.40 2.80
C ALA A 44 -13.23 5.31 1.72
N PHE A 45 -11.97 4.94 1.45
CA PHE A 45 -11.67 3.81 0.57
C PHE A 45 -12.17 2.50 1.20
N PRO A 46 -12.88 1.65 0.44
CA PRO A 46 -13.39 0.40 0.98
C PRO A 46 -12.25 -0.59 1.24
N MET A 47 -12.35 -1.29 2.36
CA MET A 47 -11.57 -2.51 2.59
C MET A 47 -12.15 -3.67 1.76
N ALA A 48 -11.45 -4.81 1.69
CA ALA A 48 -11.88 -5.94 0.87
C ALA A 48 -13.31 -6.41 1.18
N SER A 49 -13.67 -6.57 2.46
CA SER A 49 -15.03 -6.95 2.86
C SER A 49 -16.08 -5.92 2.46
N SER A 50 -15.79 -4.62 2.66
CA SER A 50 -16.71 -3.56 2.23
C SER A 50 -16.84 -3.47 0.71
N LEU A 51 -15.80 -3.82 -0.05
CA LEU A 51 -15.91 -3.93 -1.50
C LEU A 51 -16.79 -5.10 -1.91
N CYS A 52 -16.72 -6.24 -1.22
CA CYS A 52 -17.64 -7.36 -1.44
C CYS A 52 -19.10 -6.90 -1.26
N GLU A 53 -19.41 -6.20 -0.17
CA GLU A 53 -20.76 -5.67 0.07
C GLU A 53 -21.23 -4.71 -1.05
N ILE A 54 -20.33 -3.84 -1.54
CA ILE A 54 -20.62 -2.93 -2.66
C ILE A 54 -20.90 -3.72 -3.94
N LEU A 55 -20.08 -4.72 -4.27
CA LEU A 55 -20.23 -5.54 -5.47
C LEU A 55 -21.53 -6.34 -5.43
N ILE A 56 -21.85 -6.94 -4.30
CA ILE A 56 -23.10 -7.68 -4.09
C ILE A 56 -24.30 -6.77 -4.35
N LYS A 57 -24.29 -5.60 -3.73
CA LYS A 57 -25.40 -4.64 -3.81
C LYS A 57 -25.53 -4.01 -5.20
N GLU A 58 -24.43 -3.50 -5.78
CA GLU A 58 -24.49 -2.81 -7.07
C GLU A 58 -24.63 -3.77 -8.24
N GLY A 59 -24.16 -5.03 -8.08
CA GLY A 59 -24.29 -6.09 -9.07
C GLY A 59 -25.59 -6.89 -9.00
N ASP A 60 -26.43 -6.61 -8.00
CA ASP A 60 -27.65 -7.40 -7.70
C ASP A 60 -27.36 -8.92 -7.69
N ILE A 61 -26.24 -9.27 -7.04
CA ILE A 61 -25.77 -10.64 -7.00
C ILE A 61 -26.71 -11.45 -6.11
N ASP A 62 -27.34 -12.46 -6.70
CA ASP A 62 -28.13 -13.42 -5.93
C ASP A 62 -27.20 -14.26 -5.06
N ILE A 63 -27.33 -14.07 -3.75
CA ILE A 63 -26.58 -14.79 -2.75
C ILE A 63 -27.54 -15.86 -2.23
N ASP A 64 -27.50 -17.04 -2.85
CA ASP A 64 -28.10 -18.22 -2.25
C ASP A 64 -27.49 -18.45 -0.86
N GLU A 65 -28.13 -19.28 -0.01
CA GLU A 65 -27.78 -19.57 1.40
C GLU A 65 -26.30 -20.03 1.58
N GLU A 66 -25.34 -19.22 1.11
CA GLU A 66 -23.93 -19.53 1.16
C GLU A 66 -23.31 -19.16 2.52
N ASP A 67 -22.23 -19.82 2.88
CA ASP A 67 -21.49 -19.60 4.11
C ASP A 67 -21.02 -18.12 4.18
N SER A 68 -21.24 -17.48 5.31
CA SER A 68 -20.85 -16.07 5.55
C SER A 68 -19.37 -15.76 5.24
N LYS A 69 -18.53 -16.78 5.13
CA LYS A 69 -17.11 -16.64 4.77
C LYS A 69 -16.90 -16.38 3.28
N ASP A 70 -17.75 -16.96 2.43
CA ASP A 70 -17.63 -16.78 0.97
C ASP A 70 -18.04 -15.36 0.57
N LEU A 71 -18.92 -14.72 1.36
CA LEU A 71 -19.33 -13.34 1.19
C LEU A 71 -18.23 -12.31 1.51
N GLU A 72 -17.18 -12.71 2.22
CA GLU A 72 -16.00 -11.88 2.52
C GLU A 72 -14.83 -12.17 1.57
N ASP A 73 -14.92 -13.20 0.73
CA ASP A 73 -13.91 -13.53 -0.28
C ASP A 73 -14.07 -12.64 -1.52
N LEU A 74 -13.20 -11.64 -1.62
CA LEU A 74 -13.24 -10.68 -2.72
C LEU A 74 -13.04 -11.33 -4.08
N SER A 75 -12.24 -12.40 -4.18
CA SER A 75 -12.01 -13.08 -5.45
C SER A 75 -13.26 -13.83 -5.92
N TYR A 76 -13.92 -14.50 -5.00
CA TYR A 76 -15.17 -15.19 -5.24
C TYR A 76 -16.30 -14.22 -5.65
N ILE A 77 -16.52 -13.15 -4.88
CA ILE A 77 -17.55 -12.15 -5.17
C ILE A 77 -17.29 -11.44 -6.50
N SER A 78 -16.03 -11.18 -6.83
CA SER A 78 -15.68 -10.56 -8.11
C SER A 78 -15.95 -11.48 -9.31
N ASP A 79 -15.70 -12.77 -9.17
CA ASP A 79 -16.04 -13.76 -10.19
C ASP A 79 -17.57 -13.88 -10.36
N ARG A 80 -18.33 -13.96 -9.26
CA ARG A 80 -19.80 -13.95 -9.27
C ARG A 80 -20.38 -12.70 -9.91
N PHE A 81 -19.77 -11.52 -9.62
CA PHE A 81 -20.15 -10.28 -10.26
C PHE A 81 -20.01 -10.35 -11.79
N LEU A 82 -18.90 -10.89 -12.30
CA LEU A 82 -18.63 -11.00 -13.73
C LEU A 82 -19.45 -12.08 -14.44
N GLU A 83 -20.06 -13.03 -13.72
CA GLU A 83 -21.03 -13.98 -14.26
C GLU A 83 -22.38 -13.33 -14.58
N GLN A 84 -22.77 -12.29 -13.85
CA GLN A 84 -24.08 -11.64 -13.94
C GLN A 84 -24.00 -10.22 -14.55
N ASN A 85 -22.84 -9.59 -14.53
CA ASN A 85 -22.61 -8.21 -14.94
C ASN A 85 -21.43 -8.10 -15.90
N THR A 86 -21.24 -6.93 -16.51
CA THR A 86 -20.14 -6.72 -17.45
C THR A 86 -18.84 -6.29 -16.74
N ALA A 87 -17.71 -6.54 -17.38
CA ALA A 87 -16.41 -6.01 -16.91
C ALA A 87 -16.41 -4.47 -16.83
N ARG A 88 -17.17 -3.79 -17.68
CA ARG A 88 -17.32 -2.32 -17.67
C ARG A 88 -18.00 -1.85 -16.39
N ASP A 89 -19.03 -2.54 -15.93
CA ASP A 89 -19.74 -2.18 -14.68
C ASP A 89 -18.81 -2.36 -13.49
N LEU A 90 -18.09 -3.48 -13.42
CA LEU A 90 -17.10 -3.71 -12.38
C LEU A 90 -16.01 -2.63 -12.36
N ILE A 91 -15.47 -2.27 -13.54
CA ILE A 91 -14.47 -1.20 -13.67
C ILE A 91 -15.05 0.14 -13.21
N GLY A 92 -16.30 0.43 -13.54
CA GLY A 92 -17.00 1.63 -13.09
C GLY A 92 -17.09 1.73 -11.57
N ILE A 93 -17.45 0.63 -10.91
CA ILE A 93 -17.49 0.53 -9.44
C ILE A 93 -16.09 0.72 -8.84
N LEU A 94 -15.09 0.00 -9.37
CA LEU A 94 -13.71 0.11 -8.87
C LEU A 94 -13.16 1.53 -9.01
N LYS A 95 -13.37 2.19 -10.16
CA LYS A 95 -12.92 3.57 -10.38
C LYS A 95 -13.56 4.56 -9.43
N LYS A 96 -14.86 4.47 -9.17
CA LYS A 96 -15.56 5.32 -8.21
C LYS A 96 -15.01 5.17 -6.78
N ASN A 97 -14.64 3.95 -6.41
CA ASN A 97 -14.26 3.62 -5.04
C ASN A 97 -12.75 3.73 -4.78
N TYR A 98 -11.90 3.68 -5.81
CA TYR A 98 -10.44 3.68 -5.64
C TYR A 98 -9.71 4.87 -6.30
N HIS A 99 -10.36 5.73 -7.09
CA HIS A 99 -9.78 7.03 -7.43
C HIS A 99 -9.93 8.01 -6.28
N CYS A 100 -8.84 8.69 -5.98
CA CYS A 100 -8.74 9.66 -4.89
C CYS A 100 -9.29 11.03 -5.30
N SER A 101 -10.16 11.61 -4.47
CA SER A 101 -10.65 12.98 -4.63
C SER A 101 -9.97 13.97 -3.68
N SER A 102 -9.53 13.51 -2.50
CA SER A 102 -8.85 14.38 -1.54
C SER A 102 -7.96 13.58 -0.57
N VAL A 103 -6.92 14.25 -0.08
CA VAL A 103 -5.92 13.67 0.84
C VAL A 103 -5.70 14.58 2.05
N GLY A 104 -5.30 14.00 3.18
CA GLY A 104 -4.89 14.73 4.38
C GLY A 104 -3.47 15.33 4.28
N GLU A 105 -3.09 16.15 5.27
CA GLU A 105 -1.75 16.75 5.34
C GLU A 105 -0.65 15.69 5.54
N GLU A 106 -0.94 14.64 6.29
CA GLU A 106 -0.03 13.51 6.50
C GLU A 106 0.37 12.82 5.20
N HIS A 107 -0.57 12.65 4.26
CA HIS A 107 -0.29 12.09 2.92
C HIS A 107 0.63 13.01 2.12
N LYS A 108 0.38 14.33 2.17
CA LYS A 108 1.19 15.34 1.47
C LYS A 108 2.62 15.37 2.00
N ILE A 109 2.81 15.25 3.33
CA ILE A 109 4.13 15.19 3.96
C ILE A 109 4.87 13.94 3.48
N ILE A 110 4.25 12.76 3.50
CA ILE A 110 4.87 11.52 3.02
C ILE A 110 5.19 11.60 1.52
N ALA A 111 4.30 12.20 0.73
CA ALA A 111 4.48 12.37 -0.71
C ALA A 111 5.61 13.35 -1.06
N SER A 112 5.87 14.36 -0.22
CA SER A 112 6.95 15.34 -0.43
C SER A 112 8.36 14.77 -0.24
N ILE A 113 8.48 13.62 0.40
CA ILE A 113 9.77 13.00 0.70
C ILE A 113 10.39 12.40 -0.58
N LYS A 114 11.71 12.53 -0.69
CA LYS A 114 12.48 11.87 -1.74
C LYS A 114 12.71 10.41 -1.39
N TRP A 115 11.81 9.55 -1.83
CA TRP A 115 11.96 8.10 -1.66
C TRP A 115 12.93 7.51 -2.71
N LYS A 116 13.72 6.49 -2.31
CA LYS A 116 14.55 5.72 -3.24
C LYS A 116 13.68 4.92 -4.22
N LYS A 117 12.63 4.28 -3.70
CA LYS A 117 11.57 3.57 -4.44
C LYS A 117 10.29 3.59 -3.62
N ILE A 118 9.15 3.50 -4.30
CA ILE A 118 7.84 3.37 -3.68
C ILE A 118 7.16 2.14 -4.25
N TYR A 119 6.76 1.24 -3.35
CA TYR A 119 5.96 0.07 -3.66
C TYR A 119 4.60 0.16 -2.98
N THR A 120 3.56 -0.36 -3.61
CA THR A 120 2.24 -0.44 -3.00
C THR A 120 1.49 -1.70 -3.43
N THR A 121 0.70 -2.25 -2.50
CA THR A 121 -0.31 -3.27 -2.81
C THR A 121 -1.69 -2.65 -3.05
N ASN A 122 -1.83 -1.34 -2.85
CA ASN A 122 -3.10 -0.65 -3.04
C ASN A 122 -3.43 -0.50 -4.52
N TYR A 123 -4.72 -0.47 -4.79
CA TYR A 123 -5.27 -0.18 -6.12
C TYR A 123 -5.41 1.32 -6.39
N ASP A 124 -5.53 2.12 -5.31
CA ASP A 124 -5.83 3.54 -5.34
C ASP A 124 -4.63 4.40 -5.81
N ASP A 125 -4.92 5.67 -6.11
CA ASP A 125 -3.97 6.68 -6.57
C ASP A 125 -3.69 7.76 -5.50
N VAL A 126 -3.86 7.43 -4.21
CA VAL A 126 -3.65 8.39 -3.10
C VAL A 126 -2.24 8.96 -3.10
N MET A 127 -1.22 8.15 -3.39
CA MET A 127 0.17 8.60 -3.42
C MET A 127 0.44 9.56 -4.59
N GLU A 128 -0.09 9.26 -5.76
CA GLU A 128 0.02 10.08 -6.96
C GLU A 128 -0.69 11.42 -6.78
N VAL A 129 -1.92 11.40 -6.25
CA VAL A 129 -2.70 12.62 -5.97
C VAL A 129 -2.00 13.47 -4.92
N ALA A 130 -1.54 12.89 -3.81
CA ALA A 130 -0.80 13.61 -2.78
C ALA A 130 0.49 14.24 -3.33
N SER A 131 1.21 13.50 -4.19
CA SER A 131 2.44 13.98 -4.83
C SER A 131 2.16 15.12 -5.81
N SER A 132 1.11 15.01 -6.62
CA SER A 132 0.69 16.04 -7.56
C SER A 132 0.37 17.36 -6.87
N ILE A 133 -0.30 17.32 -5.71
CA ILE A 133 -0.56 18.51 -4.88
C ILE A 133 0.75 19.17 -4.43
N GLN A 134 1.79 18.37 -4.16
CA GLN A 134 3.13 18.84 -3.81
C GLN A 134 3.99 19.22 -5.04
N ARG A 135 3.41 19.19 -6.24
CA ARG A 135 4.10 19.44 -7.53
C ARG A 135 5.25 18.46 -7.80
N ILE A 136 5.12 17.25 -7.30
CA ILE A 136 6.05 16.15 -7.54
C ILE A 136 5.37 15.18 -8.50
N LEU A 137 5.99 14.96 -9.65
CA LEU A 137 5.51 13.97 -10.60
C LEU A 137 5.82 12.56 -10.07
N ARG A 138 4.78 11.76 -9.91
CA ARG A 138 4.88 10.31 -9.67
C ARG A 138 4.15 9.57 -10.78
N GLU A 139 4.79 8.55 -11.32
CA GLU A 139 4.24 7.75 -12.41
C GLU A 139 3.84 6.37 -11.88
N PRO A 140 2.55 5.98 -12.01
CA PRO A 140 2.12 4.66 -11.62
C PRO A 140 2.67 3.61 -12.60
N VAL A 141 3.34 2.61 -12.05
CA VAL A 141 3.86 1.45 -12.78
C VAL A 141 3.21 0.20 -12.20
N THR A 142 2.62 -0.63 -13.05
CA THR A 142 2.08 -1.90 -12.58
C THR A 142 3.11 -3.01 -12.75
N ALA A 143 3.03 -4.04 -11.92
CA ALA A 143 3.91 -5.21 -12.04
C ALA A 143 3.72 -6.02 -13.34
N SER A 144 2.85 -5.60 -14.26
CA SER A 144 2.76 -6.13 -15.64
C SER A 144 3.75 -5.50 -16.59
N ALA A 145 4.34 -4.35 -16.24
CA ALA A 145 5.39 -3.72 -17.04
C ALA A 145 6.68 -4.53 -17.01
N GLN A 146 7.42 -4.51 -18.11
CA GLN A 146 8.75 -5.12 -18.16
C GLN A 146 9.71 -4.32 -17.27
N ILE A 147 10.35 -5.00 -16.35
CA ILE A 147 11.26 -4.37 -15.37
C ILE A 147 12.38 -3.59 -16.06
N SER A 148 12.96 -4.12 -17.15
CA SER A 148 14.03 -3.47 -17.89
C SER A 148 13.68 -2.05 -18.38
N GLU A 149 12.40 -1.79 -18.62
CA GLU A 149 11.92 -0.50 -19.12
C GLU A 149 11.65 0.52 -17.99
N VAL A 150 11.26 0.05 -16.82
CA VAL A 150 10.74 0.91 -15.74
C VAL A 150 11.55 0.91 -14.44
N TYR A 151 12.48 -0.03 -14.27
CA TYR A 151 13.23 -0.17 -13.02
C TYR A 151 14.04 1.07 -12.64
N ASN A 152 14.57 1.77 -13.64
CA ASN A 152 15.37 2.98 -13.42
C ASN A 152 14.55 4.27 -13.31
N GLN A 153 13.23 4.21 -13.44
CA GLN A 153 12.36 5.37 -13.27
C GLN A 153 12.37 5.81 -11.80
N LYS A 154 12.95 6.99 -11.53
CA LYS A 154 13.13 7.51 -10.17
C LYS A 154 11.81 7.93 -9.50
N ASN A 155 10.79 8.22 -10.31
CA ASN A 155 9.51 8.74 -9.83
C ASN A 155 8.39 7.70 -9.86
N ALA A 156 8.73 6.42 -10.08
CA ALA A 156 7.73 5.36 -10.15
C ALA A 156 7.09 5.06 -8.80
N VAL A 157 5.77 4.88 -8.80
CA VAL A 157 5.01 4.19 -7.76
C VAL A 157 4.64 2.82 -8.30
N ILE A 158 5.18 1.77 -7.71
CA ILE A 158 5.08 0.40 -8.23
C ILE A 158 3.90 -0.30 -7.57
N HIS A 159 2.82 -0.45 -8.33
CA HIS A 159 1.58 -1.12 -7.91
C HIS A 159 1.69 -2.62 -8.13
N LEU A 160 1.94 -3.37 -7.07
CA LEU A 160 2.12 -4.82 -7.11
C LEU A 160 0.83 -5.58 -7.43
N ASN A 161 -0.32 -5.12 -6.99
CA ASN A 161 -1.63 -5.76 -7.20
C ASN A 161 -2.47 -5.14 -8.32
N GLY A 162 -1.92 -4.17 -9.06
CA GLY A 162 -2.62 -3.42 -10.10
C GLY A 162 -2.97 -2.00 -9.67
N TYR A 163 -3.29 -1.16 -10.64
CA TYR A 163 -3.56 0.27 -10.50
C TYR A 163 -4.89 0.64 -11.14
N VAL A 164 -5.77 1.28 -10.38
CA VAL A 164 -7.14 1.61 -10.83
C VAL A 164 -7.17 2.51 -12.06
N GLY A 165 -6.20 3.42 -12.20
CA GLY A 165 -6.11 4.34 -13.34
C GLY A 165 -5.80 3.66 -14.67
N SER A 166 -5.10 2.51 -14.65
CA SER A 166 -4.79 1.73 -15.86
C SER A 166 -5.78 0.61 -16.14
N LEU A 167 -6.84 0.48 -15.33
CA LEU A 167 -7.81 -0.61 -15.42
C LEU A 167 -8.71 -0.47 -16.65
N THR A 168 -8.75 -1.54 -17.47
CA THR A 168 -9.54 -1.68 -18.69
C THR A 168 -10.19 -3.07 -18.77
N GLU A 169 -11.17 -3.23 -19.65
CA GLU A 169 -11.84 -4.53 -19.87
C GLU A 169 -10.84 -5.63 -20.32
N ASN A 170 -9.75 -5.26 -20.99
CA ASN A 170 -8.75 -6.21 -21.48
C ASN A 170 -7.78 -6.70 -20.39
N ASN A 171 -7.64 -5.96 -19.29
CA ASN A 171 -6.60 -6.25 -18.29
C ASN A 171 -7.13 -6.61 -16.90
N ILE A 172 -8.44 -6.54 -16.65
CA ILE A 172 -9.04 -6.79 -15.33
C ILE A 172 -8.73 -8.21 -14.81
N ASN A 173 -8.68 -9.20 -15.69
CA ASN A 173 -8.39 -10.60 -15.36
C ASN A 173 -6.90 -10.97 -15.49
N SER A 174 -6.02 -10.02 -15.73
CA SER A 174 -4.60 -10.31 -15.96
C SER A 174 -3.63 -9.44 -15.18
N THR A 175 -3.90 -8.15 -15.06
CA THR A 175 -2.97 -7.20 -14.43
C THR A 175 -3.48 -6.60 -13.12
N PHE A 176 -4.73 -6.87 -12.79
CA PHE A 176 -5.39 -6.41 -11.56
C PHE A 176 -5.72 -7.62 -10.69
N LYS A 177 -5.17 -7.68 -9.49
CA LYS A 177 -5.29 -8.85 -8.60
C LYS A 177 -6.62 -8.80 -7.83
N LEU A 178 -7.70 -9.21 -8.48
CA LEU A 178 -9.06 -9.13 -7.95
C LEU A 178 -9.81 -10.45 -8.07
N THR A 179 -9.87 -11.03 -9.26
CA THR A 179 -10.57 -12.28 -9.57
C THR A 179 -9.71 -13.51 -9.26
N HIS A 180 -10.32 -14.67 -9.05
CA HIS A 180 -9.57 -15.92 -8.84
C HIS A 180 -8.58 -16.18 -9.99
N GLN A 181 -9.01 -15.95 -11.23
CA GLN A 181 -8.13 -16.09 -12.40
C GLN A 181 -6.92 -15.17 -12.35
N SER A 182 -7.08 -13.93 -11.86
CA SER A 182 -5.97 -12.98 -11.73
C SER A 182 -4.97 -13.40 -10.64
N TYR A 183 -5.44 -14.00 -9.55
CA TYR A 183 -4.57 -14.58 -8.52
C TYR A 183 -3.76 -15.76 -9.04
N LEU A 184 -4.35 -16.65 -9.84
CA LEU A 184 -3.64 -17.79 -10.44
C LEU A 184 -2.57 -17.37 -11.47
N LYS A 185 -2.84 -16.31 -12.24
CA LYS A 185 -1.93 -15.83 -13.29
C LYS A 185 -0.75 -15.03 -12.74
N ARG A 186 -0.85 -14.50 -11.52
CA ARG A 186 0.07 -13.51 -11.00
C ARG A 186 0.53 -13.84 -9.59
N THR A 187 1.59 -14.61 -9.52
CA THR A 187 2.35 -14.80 -8.28
C THR A 187 3.52 -13.82 -8.27
N ILE A 188 3.67 -13.02 -7.22
CA ILE A 188 4.84 -12.14 -7.03
C ILE A 188 6.09 -13.00 -6.76
N PRO A 189 6.04 -14.05 -5.91
CA PRO A 189 7.15 -14.95 -5.70
C PRO A 189 7.62 -15.60 -7.00
N GLY A 190 8.93 -15.53 -7.27
CA GLY A 190 9.53 -16.05 -8.50
C GLY A 190 9.41 -15.14 -9.74
N SER A 191 8.78 -13.97 -9.63
CA SER A 191 8.76 -12.96 -10.68
C SER A 191 10.00 -12.06 -10.63
N ASP A 192 10.32 -11.41 -11.76
CA ASP A 192 11.38 -10.40 -11.81
C ASP A 192 11.12 -9.24 -10.83
N TRP A 193 9.84 -8.93 -10.55
CA TRP A 193 9.45 -7.93 -9.57
C TRP A 193 9.74 -8.35 -8.13
N ALA A 194 9.64 -9.64 -7.79
CA ALA A 194 10.06 -10.14 -6.48
C ALA A 194 11.56 -9.99 -6.30
N VAL A 195 12.33 -10.34 -7.32
CA VAL A 195 13.81 -10.18 -7.31
C VAL A 195 14.18 -8.71 -7.18
N ALA A 196 13.52 -7.82 -7.93
CA ALA A 196 13.77 -6.38 -7.85
C ALA A 196 13.42 -5.81 -6.47
N LEU A 197 12.25 -6.14 -5.93
CA LEU A 197 11.83 -5.72 -4.58
C LEU A 197 12.81 -6.21 -3.52
N HIS A 198 13.21 -7.49 -3.57
CA HIS A 198 14.21 -8.04 -2.66
C HIS A 198 15.52 -7.25 -2.73
N ASN A 199 16.08 -7.05 -3.92
CA ASN A 199 17.32 -6.31 -4.12
C ASN A 199 17.23 -4.86 -3.65
N ASP A 200 16.11 -4.20 -3.90
CA ASP A 200 15.87 -2.83 -3.44
C ASP A 200 15.82 -2.75 -1.91
N ILE A 201 15.12 -3.69 -1.28
CA ILE A 201 15.07 -3.81 0.18
C ILE A 201 16.46 -4.05 0.75
N MET A 202 17.24 -4.98 0.18
CA MET A 202 18.58 -5.30 0.64
C MET A 202 19.53 -4.11 0.56
N THR A 203 19.44 -3.30 -0.48
CA THR A 203 20.32 -2.16 -0.75
C THR A 203 19.88 -0.85 -0.09
N ALA A 204 18.64 -0.76 0.41
CA ALA A 204 18.15 0.42 1.11
C ALA A 204 18.74 0.51 2.53
N LYS A 205 18.95 1.73 3.03
CA LYS A 205 19.34 1.97 4.42
C LYS A 205 18.16 1.79 5.38
N SER A 206 16.93 2.06 4.92
CA SER A 206 15.71 1.87 5.68
C SER A 206 14.54 1.48 4.79
N VAL A 207 13.57 0.76 5.35
CA VAL A 207 12.32 0.37 4.71
C VAL A 207 11.17 0.78 5.60
N ILE A 208 10.25 1.58 5.08
CA ILE A 208 9.11 2.11 5.80
C ILE A 208 7.85 1.46 5.26
N PHE A 209 7.16 0.71 6.11
CA PHE A 209 5.85 0.15 5.82
C PHE A 209 4.79 1.05 6.42
N ILE A 210 3.87 1.58 5.61
CA ILE A 210 2.76 2.41 6.09
C ILE A 210 1.43 1.72 5.77
N GLY A 211 0.66 1.43 6.82
CA GLY A 211 -0.66 0.83 6.66
C GLY A 211 -0.65 -0.59 6.12
N TYR A 212 0.47 -1.30 6.25
CA TYR A 212 0.66 -2.68 5.78
C TYR A 212 0.95 -3.60 6.97
N SER A 213 0.16 -4.66 7.12
CA SER A 213 0.22 -5.50 8.33
C SER A 213 1.08 -6.75 8.22
N LEU A 214 1.56 -7.11 7.03
CA LEU A 214 2.19 -8.41 6.72
C LEU A 214 1.34 -9.65 7.10
N GLY A 215 0.21 -9.46 7.77
CA GLY A 215 -0.52 -10.54 8.43
C GLY A 215 -1.18 -11.55 7.50
N TYR A 216 -1.45 -11.15 6.27
CA TYR A 216 -2.22 -11.96 5.30
C TYR A 216 -1.50 -12.19 3.98
N ASP A 217 -0.35 -11.54 3.75
CA ASP A 217 0.41 -11.68 2.52
C ASP A 217 1.64 -12.57 2.74
N LEU A 218 1.43 -13.88 2.63
CA LEU A 218 2.48 -14.88 2.80
C LEU A 218 3.57 -14.73 1.73
N GLU A 219 3.21 -14.25 0.55
CA GLU A 219 4.14 -14.07 -0.56
C GLU A 219 5.18 -13.00 -0.22
N LEU A 220 4.72 -11.86 0.30
CA LEU A 220 5.64 -10.80 0.74
C LEU A 220 6.38 -11.17 2.04
N GLN A 221 5.73 -11.88 2.97
CA GLN A 221 6.44 -12.39 4.15
C GLN A 221 7.62 -13.27 3.77
N GLN A 222 7.51 -14.08 2.73
CA GLN A 222 8.61 -14.93 2.26
C GLN A 222 9.80 -14.09 1.79
N ILE A 223 9.54 -13.02 1.02
CA ILE A 223 10.60 -12.09 0.57
C ILE A 223 11.32 -11.44 1.76
N PHE A 224 10.60 -11.14 2.84
CA PHE A 224 11.16 -10.48 4.04
C PHE A 224 11.78 -11.45 5.05
N SER A 225 11.45 -12.74 5.01
CA SER A 225 11.91 -13.71 6.02
C SER A 225 13.34 -14.20 5.84
N GLU A 226 13.95 -13.91 4.70
CA GLU A 226 15.24 -14.50 4.33
C GLU A 226 16.47 -13.80 4.94
N ASP A 227 16.30 -12.59 5.55
CA ASP A 227 17.43 -11.86 6.10
C ASP A 227 17.17 -11.27 7.50
N PRO A 228 17.93 -11.73 8.52
CA PRO A 228 17.87 -11.16 9.87
C PRO A 228 18.22 -9.67 9.96
N LEU A 229 19.01 -9.13 9.01
CA LEU A 229 19.41 -7.73 8.99
C LEU A 229 18.26 -6.78 8.65
N LEU A 230 17.17 -7.28 8.07
CA LEU A 230 15.99 -6.48 7.76
C LEU A 230 15.35 -5.87 9.01
N LYS A 231 15.39 -6.58 10.14
CA LYS A 231 14.81 -6.13 11.40
C LYS A 231 15.36 -4.79 11.88
N ASP A 232 16.62 -4.49 11.56
CA ASP A 232 17.28 -3.27 12.04
C ASP A 232 17.01 -2.05 11.17
N LYS A 233 16.48 -2.22 9.99
CA LYS A 233 16.21 -1.14 9.04
C LYS A 233 14.73 -0.97 8.67
N CYS A 234 13.86 -1.86 9.15
CA CYS A 234 12.42 -1.79 8.88
C CYS A 234 11.63 -1.12 10.02
N ILE A 235 10.65 -0.33 9.65
CA ILE A 235 9.64 0.22 10.56
C ILE A 235 8.24 0.03 9.97
N PHE A 236 7.30 -0.37 10.82
CA PHE A 236 5.88 -0.52 10.50
C PHE A 236 5.09 0.61 11.14
N VAL A 237 4.56 1.51 10.32
CA VAL A 237 3.69 2.61 10.76
C VAL A 237 2.25 2.13 10.66
N THR A 238 1.59 2.04 11.80
CA THR A 238 0.22 1.54 11.93
C THR A 238 -0.50 2.28 13.05
N PHE A 239 -1.80 2.10 13.17
CA PHE A 239 -2.59 2.68 14.25
C PHE A 239 -3.23 1.57 15.08
N ASN A 240 -2.92 1.54 16.38
CA ASN A 240 -3.50 0.63 17.38
C ASN A 240 -3.63 -0.84 16.91
N PRO A 241 -2.55 -1.50 16.46
CA PRO A 241 -2.60 -2.85 15.94
C PRO A 241 -2.99 -3.86 17.04
N SER A 242 -3.72 -4.91 16.66
CA SER A 242 -4.00 -6.03 17.57
C SER A 242 -2.69 -6.66 18.06
N LYS A 243 -2.73 -7.36 19.21
CA LYS A 243 -1.55 -8.06 19.77
C LYS A 243 -0.91 -9.03 18.75
N ARG A 244 -1.74 -9.74 17.98
CA ARG A 244 -1.28 -10.68 16.95
C ARG A 244 -0.54 -9.94 15.82
N VAL A 245 -1.14 -8.89 15.28
CA VAL A 245 -0.55 -8.07 14.20
C VAL A 245 0.76 -7.45 14.66
N ARG A 246 0.79 -6.83 15.85
CA ARG A 246 2.01 -6.27 16.46
C ARG A 246 3.11 -7.33 16.58
N SER A 247 2.80 -8.49 17.12
CA SER A 247 3.78 -9.59 17.28
C SER A 247 4.35 -10.06 15.95
N THR A 248 3.54 -10.09 14.89
CA THR A 248 4.01 -10.42 13.55
C THR A 248 4.98 -9.36 13.03
N MET A 249 4.60 -8.07 13.09
CA MET A 249 5.45 -6.96 12.63
C MET A 249 6.79 -6.91 13.37
N GLN A 250 6.79 -7.15 14.69
CA GLN A 250 8.00 -7.13 15.53
C GLN A 250 9.03 -8.20 15.16
N LYS A 251 8.64 -9.24 14.41
CA LYS A 251 9.60 -10.22 13.85
C LYS A 251 10.46 -9.59 12.77
N PHE A 252 9.92 -8.61 12.04
CA PHE A 252 10.53 -8.02 10.85
C PHE A 252 11.05 -6.59 11.05
N GLY A 253 10.65 -5.88 12.10
CA GLY A 253 11.09 -4.51 12.32
C GLY A 253 10.52 -3.84 13.57
N GLU A 254 10.76 -2.54 13.70
CA GLU A 254 10.16 -1.69 14.72
C GLU A 254 8.69 -1.41 14.40
N VAL A 255 7.87 -1.21 15.44
CA VAL A 255 6.46 -0.86 15.26
C VAL A 255 6.19 0.53 15.83
N PHE A 256 5.79 1.44 14.96
CA PHE A 256 5.27 2.76 15.31
C PHE A 256 3.73 2.70 15.25
N ASP A 257 3.08 2.65 16.40
CA ASP A 257 1.66 2.34 16.55
C ASP A 257 0.74 3.56 16.72
N LYS A 258 1.28 4.76 16.48
CA LYS A 258 0.55 6.02 16.63
C LYS A 258 -0.08 6.52 15.31
N GLY A 259 0.07 5.76 14.23
CA GLY A 259 -0.51 6.07 12.93
C GLY A 259 0.27 7.06 12.07
N LEU A 260 -0.24 7.30 10.87
CA LEU A 260 0.40 8.09 9.83
C LEU A 260 0.57 9.56 10.23
N LEU A 261 -0.47 10.17 10.84
CA LEU A 261 -0.43 11.57 11.25
C LEU A 261 0.71 11.87 12.24
N GLU A 262 0.86 11.04 13.27
CA GLU A 262 1.93 11.24 14.26
C GLU A 262 3.30 10.90 13.65
N PHE A 263 3.39 9.93 12.76
CA PHE A 263 4.63 9.62 12.06
C PHE A 263 5.09 10.77 11.17
N SER A 264 4.18 11.39 10.42
CA SER A 264 4.48 12.55 9.59
C SER A 264 4.96 13.76 10.41
N LYS A 265 4.37 14.00 11.58
CA LYS A 265 4.84 15.03 12.52
C LYS A 265 6.27 14.74 12.99
N CYS A 266 6.58 13.50 13.36
CA CYS A 266 7.91 13.10 13.77
C CYS A 266 8.95 13.35 12.67
N ILE A 267 8.60 13.09 11.39
CA ILE A 267 9.48 13.39 10.25
C ILE A 267 9.78 14.91 10.19
N GLN A 268 8.74 15.75 10.26
CA GLN A 268 8.90 17.20 10.22
C GLN A 268 9.72 17.76 11.40
N GLU A 269 9.56 17.19 12.60
CA GLU A 269 10.33 17.57 13.77
C GLU A 269 11.83 17.27 13.58
N ILE A 270 12.16 16.08 13.08
CA ILE A 270 13.56 15.70 12.81
C ILE A 270 14.14 16.55 11.68
N GLU A 271 13.40 16.77 10.60
CA GLU A 271 13.83 17.61 9.49
C GLU A 271 14.26 19.00 9.97
N LYS A 272 13.47 19.63 10.85
CA LYS A 272 13.81 20.93 11.47
C LYS A 272 15.09 20.90 12.30
N THR A 273 15.48 19.74 12.84
CA THR A 273 16.72 19.62 13.62
C THR A 273 17.95 19.33 12.78
N MET A 274 17.77 18.97 11.51
CA MET A 274 18.85 18.67 10.55
C MET A 274 19.30 19.90 9.76
N ILE A 275 18.51 21.00 9.80
CA ILE A 275 18.81 22.30 9.20
C ILE A 275 19.59 23.16 10.21
#